data_e2e42f83c9364d128c4f5889f92e9ad7
#
_entry.id   e2e42f83c9364d128c4f5889f92e9ad7
#
_cell.length_a   1.000
_cell.length_b   1.000
_cell.length_c   1.000
_cell.angle_alpha   90.00
_cell.angle_beta   90.00
_cell.angle_gamma   90.00
#
_symmetry.space_group_name_H-M   'P 1'
#
loop_
_entity.id
_entity.type
_entity.pdbx_description
1 polymer ?
#
loop_
_entity_poly.entity_id
_entity_poly.type
_entity_poly.pdbx_seq_one_letter_code
_entity_poly.pdbx_strand_id
1 'polypeptide(L)'
;MKRLLIYFLLLITHVGFAQTIMVKGNVKDAIRGRLLKSKITYHSYPTGGISGSFHDSTFSFSIFGSAKYQITAESEGYIPHTVIVDPKESVDNVISHDIALTSKGETIILNHLIFEQGKAVINPKSFQELDEMVAMMKDSPKVEIQLEGHTDNVGNPAANLKLSQSRVDAVKKYITTKGISKNRVQTKAFGGSQPITKENNEEARAKNRRVEMRVLKD
;
A
#
# COMPACT_ATOMS: atom_id res chain seq x y z
N MET A 1 -39.91 -14.02 71.44
CA MET A 1 -39.78 -14.57 70.11
C MET A 1 -39.09 -13.52 69.23
N LYS A 2 -37.77 -13.68 68.97
CA LYS A 2 -36.97 -12.76 68.12
C LYS A 2 -37.00 -13.32 66.72
N ARG A 3 -37.58 -12.55 65.75
CA ARG A 3 -37.54 -12.88 64.31
C ARG A 3 -36.21 -12.47 63.77
N LEU A 4 -35.42 -13.46 63.27
CA LEU A 4 -34.16 -13.28 62.57
C LEU A 4 -34.48 -12.99 61.09
N LEU A 5 -34.18 -11.76 60.62
CA LEU A 5 -34.33 -11.37 59.24
C LEU A 5 -33.00 -11.75 58.54
N ILE A 6 -33.07 -12.77 57.69
CA ILE A 6 -31.94 -13.16 56.84
C ILE A 6 -32.01 -12.32 55.59
N TYR A 7 -31.07 -11.37 55.41
CA TYR A 7 -30.88 -10.65 54.16
C TYR A 7 -30.09 -11.55 53.19
N PHE A 8 -30.78 -11.98 52.12
CA PHE A 8 -30.15 -12.70 51.01
C PHE A 8 -29.52 -11.66 50.09
N LEU A 9 -28.19 -11.47 50.18
CA LEU A 9 -27.43 -10.58 49.30
C LEU A 9 -27.28 -11.28 47.94
N LEU A 10 -28.11 -10.89 46.97
CA LEU A 10 -28.00 -11.38 45.59
C LEU A 10 -26.75 -10.77 44.95
N LEU A 11 -25.66 -11.53 44.89
CA LEU A 11 -24.46 -11.17 44.16
C LEU A 11 -24.78 -11.32 42.67
N ILE A 12 -25.16 -10.21 42.01
CA ILE A 12 -25.29 -10.15 40.57
C ILE A 12 -23.83 -10.12 39.99
N THR A 13 -23.29 -11.28 39.65
CA THR A 13 -22.04 -11.34 38.86
C THR A 13 -22.35 -10.83 37.47
N HIS A 14 -21.90 -9.64 37.16
CA HIS A 14 -21.88 -9.16 35.79
C HIS A 14 -20.85 -9.99 35.05
N VAL A 15 -21.27 -11.05 34.37
CA VAL A 15 -20.47 -11.73 33.34
C VAL A 15 -20.43 -10.74 32.20
N GLY A 16 -19.37 -9.94 32.15
CA GLY A 16 -19.09 -9.08 31.02
C GLY A 16 -18.85 -10.00 29.81
N PHE A 17 -19.82 -10.11 28.94
CA PHE A 17 -19.59 -10.72 27.62
C PHE A 17 -18.55 -9.87 26.90
N ALA A 18 -17.37 -10.41 26.72
CA ALA A 18 -16.36 -9.76 25.89
C ALA A 18 -16.98 -9.52 24.51
N GLN A 19 -17.11 -8.26 24.13
CA GLN A 19 -17.70 -7.88 22.86
C GLN A 19 -16.86 -8.48 21.73
N THR A 20 -17.50 -9.30 20.90
CA THR A 20 -16.88 -9.94 19.75
C THR A 20 -16.99 -9.01 18.56
N ILE A 21 -15.86 -8.69 17.92
CA ILE A 21 -15.82 -7.87 16.73
C ILE A 21 -15.43 -8.78 15.57
N MET A 22 -16.19 -8.74 14.48
CA MET A 22 -15.90 -9.46 13.25
C MET A 22 -14.97 -8.63 12.36
N VAL A 23 -13.83 -9.19 12.00
CA VAL A 23 -12.93 -8.63 10.99
C VAL A 23 -13.11 -9.41 9.70
N LYS A 24 -13.39 -8.73 8.60
CA LYS A 24 -13.58 -9.34 7.28
C LYS A 24 -12.98 -8.49 6.18
N GLY A 25 -12.64 -9.12 5.05
CA GLY A 25 -12.13 -8.41 3.89
C GLY A 25 -11.81 -9.35 2.75
N ASN A 26 -11.35 -8.74 1.66
CA ASN A 26 -10.90 -9.44 0.45
C ASN A 26 -9.43 -9.12 0.21
N VAL A 27 -8.71 -10.04 -0.42
CA VAL A 27 -7.37 -9.78 -0.98
C VAL A 27 -7.52 -9.58 -2.48
N LYS A 28 -7.00 -8.46 -2.97
CA LYS A 28 -7.16 -8.02 -4.36
C LYS A 28 -5.82 -7.62 -4.98
N ASP A 29 -5.71 -7.77 -6.29
CA ASP A 29 -4.67 -7.11 -7.08
C ASP A 29 -4.86 -5.59 -7.00
N ALA A 30 -3.82 -4.87 -6.59
CA ALA A 30 -3.87 -3.43 -6.36
C ALA A 30 -4.22 -2.62 -7.62
N ILE A 31 -3.88 -3.14 -8.81
CA ILE A 31 -4.05 -2.44 -10.09
C ILE A 31 -5.30 -2.93 -10.82
N ARG A 32 -5.49 -4.26 -10.88
CA ARG A 32 -6.57 -4.87 -11.66
C ARG A 32 -7.85 -5.09 -10.85
N GLY A 33 -7.81 -4.91 -9.53
CA GLY A 33 -8.95 -5.10 -8.64
C GLY A 33 -9.47 -6.53 -8.52
N ARG A 34 -8.85 -7.50 -9.20
CA ARG A 34 -9.27 -8.91 -9.16
C ARG A 34 -8.94 -9.55 -7.82
N LEU A 35 -9.79 -10.46 -7.38
CA LEU A 35 -9.56 -11.24 -6.18
C LEU A 35 -8.32 -12.16 -6.35
N LEU A 36 -7.52 -12.26 -5.29
CA LEU A 36 -6.29 -13.06 -5.27
C LEU A 36 -6.38 -14.14 -4.20
N LYS A 37 -6.28 -15.40 -4.63
CA LYS A 37 -6.09 -16.49 -3.68
C LYS A 37 -4.75 -16.31 -2.97
N SER A 38 -4.78 -16.17 -1.66
CA SER A 38 -3.66 -15.74 -0.84
C SER A 38 -3.58 -16.55 0.44
N LYS A 39 -2.40 -16.69 0.99
CA LYS A 39 -2.21 -17.08 2.38
C LYS A 39 -2.40 -15.82 3.23
N ILE A 40 -3.38 -15.83 4.11
CA ILE A 40 -3.71 -14.72 4.99
C ILE A 40 -3.45 -15.19 6.41
N THR A 41 -2.57 -14.51 7.13
CA THR A 41 -2.26 -14.81 8.53
C THR A 41 -2.64 -13.62 9.39
N TYR A 42 -3.15 -13.88 10.59
CA TYR A 42 -3.42 -12.84 11.56
C TYR A 42 -2.92 -13.24 12.94
N HIS A 43 -2.54 -12.27 13.74
CA HIS A 43 -2.18 -12.47 15.15
C HIS A 43 -2.46 -11.20 15.96
N SER A 44 -2.70 -11.37 17.26
CA SER A 44 -2.82 -10.24 18.19
C SER A 44 -1.50 -9.49 18.31
N TYR A 45 -1.55 -8.16 18.28
CA TYR A 45 -0.37 -7.29 18.28
C TYR A 45 -0.35 -6.43 19.58
N PRO A 46 0.82 -6.28 20.24
CA PRO A 46 2.16 -6.81 19.87
C PRO A 46 2.44 -8.26 20.34
N THR A 47 1.60 -8.88 21.13
CA THR A 47 1.90 -10.11 21.88
C THR A 47 1.83 -11.41 21.07
N GLY A 48 1.08 -11.45 19.96
CA GLY A 48 0.96 -12.64 19.11
C GLY A 48 0.21 -13.85 19.74
N GLY A 49 -0.45 -13.67 20.87
CA GLY A 49 -1.06 -14.79 21.63
C GLY A 49 -2.27 -15.45 20.96
N ILE A 50 -2.97 -14.74 20.09
CA ILE A 50 -4.11 -15.25 19.29
C ILE A 50 -3.72 -15.13 17.82
N SER A 51 -3.78 -16.25 17.08
CA SER A 51 -3.40 -16.27 15.67
C SER A 51 -4.23 -17.26 14.87
N GLY A 52 -4.27 -17.07 13.56
CA GLY A 52 -4.92 -17.99 12.62
C GLY A 52 -4.48 -17.72 11.17
N SER A 53 -4.95 -18.56 10.26
CA SER A 53 -4.63 -18.41 8.83
C SER A 53 -5.78 -18.87 7.94
N PHE A 54 -5.81 -18.29 6.74
CA PHE A 54 -6.72 -18.62 5.64
C PHE A 54 -5.91 -18.86 4.37
N HIS A 55 -6.46 -19.62 3.42
CA HIS A 55 -5.88 -19.83 2.10
C HIS A 55 -6.97 -19.57 1.04
N ASP A 56 -7.43 -18.33 0.97
CA ASP A 56 -8.51 -17.90 0.10
C ASP A 56 -8.28 -16.45 -0.38
N SER A 57 -9.17 -15.95 -1.20
CA SER A 57 -9.24 -14.54 -1.59
C SER A 57 -10.03 -13.67 -0.61
N THR A 58 -10.66 -14.29 0.38
CA THR A 58 -11.46 -13.63 1.41
C THR A 58 -11.06 -14.13 2.80
N PHE A 59 -11.29 -13.31 3.80
CA PHE A 59 -11.10 -13.69 5.20
C PHE A 59 -12.22 -13.15 6.07
N SER A 60 -12.53 -13.91 7.12
CA SER A 60 -13.43 -13.47 8.19
C SER A 60 -13.05 -14.19 9.47
N PHE A 61 -12.80 -13.43 10.54
CA PHE A 61 -12.51 -13.98 11.86
C PHE A 61 -12.98 -13.03 12.95
N SER A 62 -13.16 -13.57 14.14
CA SER A 62 -13.57 -12.80 15.30
C SER A 62 -12.39 -12.41 16.16
N ILE A 63 -12.39 -11.17 16.62
CA ILE A 63 -11.42 -10.64 17.59
C ILE A 63 -12.11 -10.33 18.90
N PHE A 64 -11.34 -10.40 19.98
CA PHE A 64 -11.83 -10.22 21.36
C PHE A 64 -10.97 -9.20 22.09
N GLY A 65 -11.61 -8.46 22.98
CA GLY A 65 -10.93 -7.49 23.85
C GLY A 65 -10.47 -6.25 23.11
N SER A 66 -9.41 -5.61 23.64
CA SER A 66 -8.88 -4.32 23.16
C SER A 66 -7.56 -4.44 22.39
N ALA A 67 -7.03 -5.65 22.22
CA ALA A 67 -5.78 -5.87 21.49
C ALA A 67 -5.96 -5.59 20.00
N LYS A 68 -4.98 -4.93 19.38
CA LYS A 68 -4.92 -4.79 17.93
C LYS A 68 -4.55 -6.13 17.30
N TYR A 69 -4.86 -6.27 16.01
CA TYR A 69 -4.49 -7.45 15.25
C TYR A 69 -3.71 -7.06 14.01
N GLN A 70 -2.60 -7.75 13.77
CA GLN A 70 -1.85 -7.65 12.54
C GLN A 70 -2.34 -8.73 11.57
N ILE A 71 -2.66 -8.32 10.33
CA ILE A 71 -3.10 -9.22 9.26
C ILE A 71 -2.08 -9.10 8.14
N THR A 72 -1.50 -10.21 7.71
CA THR A 72 -0.56 -10.27 6.59
C THR A 72 -1.14 -11.14 5.49
N ALA A 73 -1.21 -10.62 4.27
CA ALA A 73 -1.60 -11.36 3.08
C ALA A 73 -0.38 -11.61 2.19
N GLU A 74 -0.23 -12.84 1.71
CA GLU A 74 0.84 -13.31 0.83
C GLU A 74 0.24 -14.05 -0.35
N SER A 75 0.66 -13.73 -1.57
CA SER A 75 0.29 -14.45 -2.80
C SER A 75 1.50 -14.62 -3.70
N GLU A 76 1.56 -15.72 -4.44
CA GLU A 76 2.67 -15.99 -5.37
C GLU A 76 2.73 -14.91 -6.45
N GLY A 77 3.92 -14.37 -6.70
CA GLY A 77 4.14 -13.29 -7.64
C GLY A 77 3.75 -11.89 -7.14
N TYR A 78 3.32 -11.77 -5.88
CA TYR A 78 2.95 -10.50 -5.25
C TYR A 78 3.85 -10.16 -4.06
N ILE A 79 3.84 -8.89 -3.69
CA ILE A 79 4.50 -8.39 -2.49
C ILE A 79 3.57 -8.64 -1.32
N PRO A 80 4.04 -9.29 -0.23
CA PRO A 80 3.26 -9.42 0.99
C PRO A 80 2.86 -8.05 1.53
N HIS A 81 1.63 -7.92 1.98
CA HIS A 81 1.13 -6.70 2.60
C HIS A 81 0.60 -6.98 4.00
N THR A 82 0.93 -6.09 4.92
CA THR A 82 0.56 -6.20 6.33
C THR A 82 -0.24 -4.97 6.75
N VAL A 83 -1.38 -5.20 7.39
CA VAL A 83 -2.23 -4.17 7.97
C VAL A 83 -2.44 -4.42 9.45
N ILE A 84 -2.66 -3.36 10.22
CA ILE A 84 -3.03 -3.43 11.64
C ILE A 84 -4.46 -2.94 11.76
N VAL A 85 -5.34 -3.75 12.33
CA VAL A 85 -6.72 -3.38 12.65
C VAL A 85 -6.84 -3.09 14.14
N ASP A 86 -7.49 -1.98 14.47
CA ASP A 86 -7.77 -1.58 15.85
C ASP A 86 -9.26 -1.87 16.15
N PRO A 87 -9.60 -2.63 17.21
CA PRO A 87 -10.98 -2.86 17.62
C PRO A 87 -11.83 -1.59 17.78
N LYS A 88 -11.17 -0.46 18.07
CA LYS A 88 -11.84 0.85 18.21
C LYS A 88 -12.41 1.40 16.90
N GLU A 89 -11.95 0.89 15.77
CA GLU A 89 -12.40 1.29 14.42
C GLU A 89 -13.65 0.50 13.97
N SER A 90 -14.17 -0.40 14.82
CA SER A 90 -15.35 -1.19 14.47
C SER A 90 -16.60 -0.32 14.40
N VAL A 91 -17.39 -0.57 13.36
CA VAL A 91 -18.75 -0.03 13.19
C VAL A 91 -19.71 -1.22 13.30
N ASP A 92 -20.68 -1.15 14.20
CA ASP A 92 -21.64 -2.23 14.47
C ASP A 92 -20.97 -3.59 14.73
N ASN A 93 -19.85 -3.59 15.45
CA ASN A 93 -19.02 -4.77 15.73
C ASN A 93 -18.41 -5.42 14.49
N VAL A 94 -18.23 -4.67 13.41
CA VAL A 94 -17.58 -5.15 12.17
C VAL A 94 -16.46 -4.20 11.79
N ILE A 95 -15.30 -4.77 11.40
CA ILE A 95 -14.22 -4.08 10.70
C ILE A 95 -14.16 -4.70 9.30
N SER A 96 -14.41 -3.88 8.27
CA SER A 96 -14.28 -4.29 6.88
C SER A 96 -13.01 -3.69 6.30
N HIS A 97 -12.02 -4.53 5.93
CA HIS A 97 -10.73 -4.07 5.43
C HIS A 97 -10.24 -4.95 4.28
N ASP A 98 -10.26 -4.41 3.05
CA ASP A 98 -9.70 -5.09 1.89
C ASP A 98 -8.18 -4.88 1.84
N ILE A 99 -7.43 -5.91 1.46
CA ILE A 99 -5.97 -5.87 1.33
C ILE A 99 -5.61 -5.89 -0.16
N ALA A 100 -4.91 -4.85 -0.61
CA ALA A 100 -4.43 -4.73 -1.97
C ALA A 100 -2.96 -5.18 -2.08
N LEU A 101 -2.68 -6.20 -2.91
CA LEU A 101 -1.33 -6.69 -3.16
C LEU A 101 -0.79 -6.17 -4.50
N THR A 102 0.46 -5.71 -4.50
CA THR A 102 1.17 -5.28 -5.71
C THR A 102 1.96 -6.43 -6.31
N SER A 103 1.83 -6.64 -7.61
CA SER A 103 2.55 -7.69 -8.35
C SER A 103 4.05 -7.38 -8.45
N LYS A 104 4.89 -8.39 -8.26
CA LYS A 104 6.35 -8.29 -8.46
C LYS A 104 6.67 -8.05 -9.93
N GLY A 105 7.65 -7.19 -10.20
CA GLY A 105 8.06 -6.84 -11.57
C GLY A 105 7.05 -6.00 -12.33
N GLU A 106 5.92 -5.65 -11.72
CA GLU A 106 4.92 -4.79 -12.33
C GLU A 106 5.42 -3.35 -12.41
N THR A 107 5.07 -2.72 -13.53
CA THR A 107 5.37 -1.31 -13.76
C THR A 107 4.09 -0.50 -13.59
N ILE A 108 4.14 0.48 -12.71
CA ILE A 108 3.05 1.41 -12.42
C ILE A 108 3.41 2.77 -13.02
N ILE A 109 2.53 3.29 -13.87
CA ILE A 109 2.69 4.64 -14.40
C ILE A 109 2.22 5.64 -13.35
N LEU A 110 3.06 6.62 -13.01
CA LEU A 110 2.69 7.73 -12.13
C LEU A 110 1.91 8.76 -12.94
N ASN A 111 0.59 8.56 -13.03
CA ASN A 111 -0.30 9.30 -13.95
C ASN A 111 -0.48 10.78 -13.59
N HIS A 112 -0.34 11.12 -12.30
CA HIS A 112 -0.50 12.47 -11.78
C HIS A 112 0.84 13.16 -11.53
N LEU A 113 1.95 12.53 -11.95
CA LEU A 113 3.27 13.11 -11.79
C LEU A 113 3.57 14.11 -12.91
N ILE A 114 3.45 15.38 -12.58
CA ILE A 114 3.64 16.51 -13.48
C ILE A 114 4.94 17.24 -13.15
N PHE A 115 5.72 17.56 -14.17
CA PHE A 115 6.89 18.42 -14.06
C PHE A 115 6.62 19.76 -14.77
N GLU A 116 7.34 20.80 -14.36
CA GLU A 116 7.40 22.02 -15.16
C GLU A 116 7.95 21.74 -16.56
N GLN A 117 7.46 22.47 -17.55
CA GLN A 117 7.85 22.25 -18.96
C GLN A 117 9.36 22.34 -19.14
N GLY A 118 9.97 21.31 -19.74
CA GLY A 118 11.42 21.24 -20.00
C GLY A 118 12.30 21.13 -18.76
N LYS A 119 11.73 20.97 -17.57
CA LYS A 119 12.45 20.92 -16.29
C LYS A 119 12.22 19.61 -15.54
N ALA A 120 12.98 19.41 -14.46
CA ALA A 120 12.83 18.34 -13.50
C ALA A 120 12.24 18.85 -12.15
N VAL A 121 11.53 19.99 -12.18
CA VAL A 121 10.84 20.54 -11.02
C VAL A 121 9.48 19.89 -10.92
N ILE A 122 9.23 19.18 -9.82
CA ILE A 122 7.97 18.48 -9.55
C ILE A 122 6.89 19.52 -9.23
N ASN A 123 5.76 19.44 -9.92
CA ASN A 123 4.61 20.28 -9.61
C ASN A 123 3.99 19.88 -8.28
N PRO A 124 3.63 20.82 -7.39
CA PRO A 124 3.01 20.50 -6.09
C PRO A 124 1.75 19.62 -6.17
N LYS A 125 0.99 19.68 -7.26
CA LYS A 125 -0.17 18.81 -7.49
C LYS A 125 0.17 17.32 -7.54
N SER A 126 1.44 16.98 -7.78
CA SER A 126 1.93 15.60 -7.82
C SER A 126 2.34 15.03 -6.45
N PHE A 127 2.37 15.87 -5.42
CA PHE A 127 2.86 15.42 -4.10
C PHE A 127 1.96 14.35 -3.48
N GLN A 128 0.66 14.38 -3.72
CA GLN A 128 -0.25 13.37 -3.21
C GLN A 128 0.14 11.97 -3.73
N GLU A 129 0.32 11.79 -5.04
CA GLU A 129 0.72 10.51 -5.63
C GLU A 129 2.08 10.02 -5.11
N LEU A 130 3.02 10.95 -4.93
CA LEU A 130 4.33 10.61 -4.36
C LEU A 130 4.26 10.25 -2.87
N ASP A 131 3.39 10.89 -2.10
CA ASP A 131 3.16 10.56 -0.69
C ASP A 131 2.45 9.21 -0.53
N GLU A 132 1.55 8.84 -1.44
CA GLU A 132 0.95 7.51 -1.51
C GLU A 132 2.02 6.43 -1.79
N MET A 133 2.95 6.69 -2.73
CA MET A 133 4.10 5.81 -2.97
C MET A 133 5.00 5.69 -1.74
N VAL A 134 5.26 6.79 -1.03
CA VAL A 134 6.03 6.77 0.23
C VAL A 134 5.33 5.93 1.28
N ALA A 135 4.01 6.06 1.45
CA ALA A 135 3.23 5.27 2.38
C ALA A 135 3.34 3.77 2.05
N MET A 136 3.10 3.39 0.80
CA MET A 136 3.24 2.00 0.34
C MET A 136 4.64 1.44 0.64
N MET A 137 5.70 2.20 0.37
CA MET A 137 7.06 1.76 0.64
C MET A 137 7.40 1.68 2.14
N LYS A 138 6.75 2.47 3.01
CA LYS A 138 6.89 2.38 4.47
C LYS A 138 6.17 1.14 5.01
N ASP A 139 4.98 0.85 4.50
CA ASP A 139 4.19 -0.32 4.89
C ASP A 139 4.85 -1.63 4.42
N SER A 140 5.66 -1.56 3.36
CA SER A 140 6.40 -2.70 2.79
C SER A 140 7.92 -2.45 2.86
N PRO A 141 8.58 -2.62 4.03
CA PRO A 141 9.98 -2.20 4.26
C PRO A 141 11.01 -2.97 3.43
N LYS A 142 10.68 -4.13 2.89
CA LYS A 142 11.56 -4.93 2.02
C LYS A 142 11.45 -4.55 0.53
N VAL A 143 10.42 -3.82 0.14
CA VAL A 143 10.19 -3.44 -1.26
C VAL A 143 11.30 -2.55 -1.78
N GLU A 144 11.90 -2.92 -2.90
CA GLU A 144 12.83 -2.12 -3.69
C GLU A 144 12.16 -1.75 -5.02
N ILE A 145 12.35 -0.53 -5.46
CA ILE A 145 11.77 -0.01 -6.71
C ILE A 145 12.82 0.55 -7.66
N GLN A 146 12.49 0.56 -8.95
CA GLN A 146 13.20 1.33 -9.98
C GLN A 146 12.25 2.40 -10.53
N LEU A 147 12.68 3.65 -10.50
CA LEU A 147 12.00 4.76 -11.18
C LEU A 147 12.53 4.84 -12.61
N GLU A 148 11.64 4.73 -13.57
CA GLU A 148 11.96 4.73 -15.01
C GLU A 148 11.44 6.02 -15.64
N GLY A 149 12.36 6.83 -16.21
CA GLY A 149 12.03 8.15 -16.75
C GLY A 149 11.96 8.15 -18.27
N HIS A 150 10.87 8.73 -18.80
CA HIS A 150 10.61 8.80 -20.22
C HIS A 150 10.31 10.24 -20.67
N THR A 151 10.65 10.54 -21.92
CA THR A 151 10.22 11.75 -22.64
C THR A 151 9.43 11.35 -23.87
N ASP A 152 8.86 12.32 -24.57
CA ASP A 152 8.52 12.13 -25.98
C ASP A 152 9.79 12.02 -26.83
N ASN A 153 9.64 11.68 -28.10
CA ASN A 153 10.71 11.50 -29.08
C ASN A 153 11.11 12.77 -29.82
N VAL A 154 10.60 13.93 -29.41
CA VAL A 154 10.90 15.21 -30.05
C VAL A 154 12.20 15.79 -29.52
N GLY A 155 13.03 16.30 -30.42
CA GLY A 155 14.26 16.99 -30.08
C GLY A 155 15.50 16.07 -30.02
N ASN A 156 16.52 16.52 -29.29
CA ASN A 156 17.79 15.82 -29.19
C ASN A 156 17.75 14.60 -28.25
N PRO A 157 18.05 13.37 -28.69
CA PRO A 157 17.98 12.17 -27.87
C PRO A 157 18.83 12.23 -26.58
N ALA A 158 20.03 12.82 -26.65
CA ALA A 158 20.93 12.94 -25.50
C ALA A 158 20.37 13.93 -24.46
N ALA A 159 19.76 15.02 -24.91
CA ALA A 159 19.07 15.96 -24.05
C ALA A 159 17.84 15.33 -23.39
N ASN A 160 17.04 14.54 -24.11
CA ASN A 160 15.90 13.79 -23.60
C ASN A 160 16.34 12.74 -22.56
N LEU A 161 17.44 12.02 -22.81
CA LEU A 161 17.99 11.09 -21.83
C LEU A 161 18.39 11.81 -20.54
N LYS A 162 19.11 12.94 -20.65
CA LYS A 162 19.52 13.75 -19.49
C LYS A 162 18.31 14.31 -18.73
N LEU A 163 17.27 14.80 -19.43
CA LEU A 163 16.06 15.33 -18.81
C LEU A 163 15.31 14.24 -18.05
N SER A 164 15.15 13.05 -18.67
CA SER A 164 14.47 11.93 -18.00
C SER A 164 15.24 11.44 -16.78
N GLN A 165 16.60 11.42 -16.81
CA GLN A 165 17.40 11.12 -15.63
C GLN A 165 17.17 12.15 -14.51
N SER A 166 17.25 13.44 -14.84
CA SER A 166 17.03 14.50 -13.85
C SER A 166 15.64 14.40 -13.19
N ARG A 167 14.61 13.97 -13.92
CA ARG A 167 13.24 13.81 -13.41
C ARG A 167 13.16 12.65 -12.43
N VAL A 168 13.69 11.47 -12.75
CA VAL A 168 13.67 10.34 -11.81
C VAL A 168 14.52 10.61 -10.57
N ASP A 169 15.62 11.36 -10.71
CA ASP A 169 16.45 11.78 -9.57
C ASP A 169 15.71 12.77 -8.66
N ALA A 170 14.89 13.67 -9.23
CA ALA A 170 14.05 14.57 -8.46
C ALA A 170 12.99 13.79 -7.66
N VAL A 171 12.35 12.78 -8.27
CA VAL A 171 11.41 11.88 -7.57
C VAL A 171 12.12 11.10 -6.48
N LYS A 172 13.25 10.47 -6.79
CA LYS A 172 14.08 9.77 -5.78
C LYS A 172 14.44 10.67 -4.62
N LYS A 173 14.87 11.89 -4.89
CA LYS A 173 15.16 12.88 -3.85
C LYS A 173 13.93 13.15 -2.99
N TYR A 174 12.77 13.37 -3.59
CA TYR A 174 11.52 13.62 -2.85
C TYR A 174 11.22 12.48 -1.87
N ILE A 175 11.12 11.24 -2.35
CA ILE A 175 10.74 10.10 -1.51
C ILE A 175 11.79 9.76 -0.45
N THR A 176 13.07 10.00 -0.74
CA THR A 176 14.13 9.78 0.27
C THR A 176 14.13 10.85 1.37
N THR A 177 13.74 12.09 1.09
CA THR A 177 13.53 13.11 2.12
C THR A 177 12.34 12.79 3.05
N LYS A 178 11.40 11.96 2.59
CA LYS A 178 10.27 11.45 3.37
C LYS A 178 10.60 10.17 4.18
N GLY A 179 11.87 9.76 4.21
CA GLY A 179 12.38 8.68 5.06
C GLY A 179 12.56 7.32 4.36
N ILE A 180 12.38 7.24 3.04
CA ILE A 180 12.70 6.02 2.30
C ILE A 180 14.23 5.91 2.10
N SER A 181 14.81 4.74 2.42
CA SER A 181 16.25 4.50 2.22
C SER A 181 16.65 4.62 0.75
N LYS A 182 17.75 5.32 0.48
CA LYS A 182 18.29 5.50 -0.89
C LYS A 182 18.58 4.18 -1.61
N ASN A 183 18.95 3.13 -0.85
CA ASN A 183 19.30 1.82 -1.39
C ASN A 183 18.07 1.06 -1.91
N ARG A 184 16.88 1.44 -1.48
CA ARG A 184 15.61 0.86 -1.93
C ARG A 184 15.07 1.47 -3.22
N VAL A 185 15.74 2.51 -3.75
CA VAL A 185 15.27 3.25 -4.91
C VAL A 185 16.37 3.33 -5.95
N GLN A 186 16.19 2.62 -7.07
CA GLN A 186 17.03 2.73 -8.25
C GLN A 186 16.42 3.74 -9.22
N THR A 187 17.23 4.32 -10.11
CA THR A 187 16.75 5.21 -11.17
C THR A 187 17.29 4.74 -12.51
N LYS A 188 16.47 4.84 -13.56
CA LYS A 188 16.85 4.54 -14.93
C LYS A 188 16.17 5.50 -15.89
N ALA A 189 16.97 6.08 -16.80
CA ALA A 189 16.48 6.98 -17.83
C ALA A 189 16.38 6.25 -19.17
N PHE A 190 15.30 6.50 -19.89
CA PHE A 190 15.07 5.99 -21.24
C PHE A 190 14.97 7.11 -22.29
N GLY A 191 14.79 8.38 -21.86
CA GLY A 191 14.50 9.45 -22.79
C GLY A 191 13.29 9.11 -23.66
N GLY A 192 13.36 9.35 -24.97
CA GLY A 192 12.30 9.02 -25.93
C GLY A 192 12.39 7.63 -26.55
N SER A 193 13.27 6.72 -26.05
CA SER A 193 13.53 5.43 -26.70
C SER A 193 12.45 4.36 -26.49
N GLN A 194 11.57 4.55 -25.50
CA GLN A 194 10.49 3.60 -25.16
C GLN A 194 9.13 4.31 -25.09
N PRO A 195 8.55 4.70 -26.24
CA PRO A 195 7.25 5.33 -26.26
C PRO A 195 6.13 4.32 -25.97
N ILE A 196 5.10 4.73 -25.24
CA ILE A 196 3.83 3.97 -25.10
C ILE A 196 3.07 4.01 -26.42
N THR A 197 3.08 5.17 -27.08
CA THR A 197 2.43 5.36 -28.38
C THR A 197 3.39 6.00 -29.38
N LYS A 198 3.29 5.57 -30.64
CA LYS A 198 4.11 6.08 -31.74
C LYS A 198 3.43 7.22 -32.51
N GLU A 199 2.19 7.55 -32.15
CA GLU A 199 1.49 8.67 -32.74
C GLU A 199 2.23 10.00 -32.46
N ASN A 200 2.15 10.93 -33.41
CA ASN A 200 2.85 12.21 -33.32
C ASN A 200 1.89 13.39 -33.14
N ASN A 201 0.99 13.28 -32.16
CA ASN A 201 0.15 14.37 -31.71
C ASN A 201 0.48 14.73 -30.25
N GLU A 202 -0.04 15.86 -29.76
CA GLU A 202 0.30 16.33 -28.41
C GLU A 202 -0.20 15.39 -27.32
N GLU A 203 -1.36 14.76 -27.51
CA GLU A 203 -1.89 13.78 -26.54
C GLU A 203 -0.97 12.57 -26.40
N ALA A 204 -0.49 12.01 -27.53
CA ALA A 204 0.46 10.90 -27.58
C ALA A 204 1.80 11.29 -26.92
N ARG A 205 2.31 12.49 -27.24
CA ARG A 205 3.53 13.00 -26.59
C ARG A 205 3.34 13.17 -25.08
N ALA A 206 2.20 13.66 -24.63
CA ALA A 206 1.90 13.78 -23.20
C ALA A 206 1.92 12.42 -22.49
N LYS A 207 1.36 11.37 -23.08
CA LYS A 207 1.43 9.99 -22.55
C LYS A 207 2.87 9.44 -22.50
N ASN A 208 3.70 9.82 -23.46
CA ASN A 208 5.11 9.38 -23.50
C ASN A 208 5.95 10.10 -22.42
N ARG A 209 5.65 11.34 -22.06
CA ARG A 209 6.34 12.11 -21.00
C ARG A 209 5.88 11.65 -19.63
N ARG A 210 6.47 10.58 -19.10
CA ARG A 210 6.03 9.95 -17.86
C ARG A 210 7.20 9.47 -17.00
N VAL A 211 6.89 9.16 -15.77
CA VAL A 211 7.72 8.33 -14.90
C VAL A 211 6.96 7.07 -14.54
N GLU A 212 7.62 5.95 -14.60
CA GLU A 212 7.11 4.66 -14.18
C GLU A 212 7.83 4.21 -12.90
N MET A 213 7.12 3.50 -12.04
CA MET A 213 7.68 2.80 -10.90
C MET A 213 7.62 1.29 -11.18
N ARG A 214 8.77 0.66 -11.25
CA ARG A 214 8.88 -0.81 -11.35
C ARG A 214 9.27 -1.39 -9.99
N VAL A 215 8.55 -2.39 -9.54
CA VAL A 215 8.91 -3.14 -8.35
C VAL A 215 9.98 -4.17 -8.69
N LEU A 216 11.14 -4.09 -8.02
CA LEU A 216 12.29 -4.97 -8.27
C LEU A 216 12.32 -6.16 -7.34
N LYS A 217 12.07 -5.89 -6.05
CA LYS A 217 12.25 -6.86 -4.97
C LYS A 217 11.34 -6.53 -3.80
N ASP A 218 10.98 -7.51 -3.02
CA ASP A 218 10.24 -7.45 -1.76
C ASP A 218 11.02 -8.09 -0.60
#